data_15c8030bfdf812bc4721b40235eb90e8
#
_entry.id   15c8030bfdf812bc4721b40235eb90e8
#
_cell.length_a   1.000
_cell.length_b   1.000
_cell.length_c   1.000
_cell.angle_alpha   90.00
_cell.angle_beta   90.00
_cell.angle_gamma   90.00
#
_symmetry.space_group_name_H-M   'P 1'
#
loop_
_entity.id
_entity.type
_entity.pdbx_description
1 polymer ?
#
loop_
_entity_poly.entity_id
_entity_poly.type
_entity_poly.pdbx_seq_one_letter_code
_entity_poly.pdbx_strand_id
1 'polypeptide(L)' 'SWYKAMNLYEKGYNIVFKVNEANEVTVESQPAWKHASYGEVFVSGKGALEDGVITVKLSHDVPNVGGFGEFKEILYLPAK' A
#
# COMPACT_ATOMS: atom_id res chain seq x y z
N SER A 1 6.16 -1.00 -14.54
CA SER A 1 6.64 0.09 -13.66
C SER A 1 6.30 -0.18 -12.20
N TRP A 2 7.00 0.48 -11.32
CA TRP A 2 6.65 0.43 -9.91
C TRP A 2 6.93 1.79 -9.28
N TYR A 3 6.24 2.06 -8.16
CA TYR A 3 6.36 3.31 -7.43
C TYR A 3 6.52 3.00 -5.95
N LYS A 4 7.14 3.90 -5.23
CA LYS A 4 7.37 3.74 -3.79
C LYS A 4 6.77 4.94 -3.06
N ALA A 5 5.83 4.69 -2.15
CA ALA A 5 5.30 5.72 -1.28
C ALA A 5 6.15 5.73 -0.01
N MET A 6 6.86 6.85 0.21
CA MET A 6 7.75 6.98 1.35
C MET A 6 6.95 7.31 2.60
N ASN A 7 7.14 6.49 3.64
CA ASN A 7 6.56 6.75 4.97
C ASN A 7 5.04 6.96 4.95
N LEU A 8 4.32 6.17 4.14
CA LEU A 8 2.88 6.35 3.94
C LEU A 8 2.08 6.32 5.24
N TYR A 9 2.35 5.36 6.11
CA TYR A 9 1.67 5.23 7.40
C TYR A 9 2.57 5.54 8.58
N GLU A 10 3.85 5.20 8.46
CA GLU A 10 4.80 5.39 9.54
C GLU A 10 6.19 5.61 8.97
N LYS A 11 6.96 6.45 9.62
CA LYS A 11 8.34 6.73 9.22
C LYS A 11 9.18 5.45 9.23
N GLY A 12 9.91 5.24 8.13
CA GLY A 12 10.74 4.06 7.98
C GLY A 12 10.08 2.91 7.23
N TYR A 13 8.79 3.04 6.90
CA TYR A 13 8.05 2.02 6.16
C TYR A 13 7.59 2.58 4.82
N ASN A 14 8.19 2.09 3.76
CA ASN A 14 7.86 2.51 2.40
C ASN A 14 7.04 1.42 1.72
N ILE A 15 6.01 1.83 0.99
CA ILE A 15 5.11 0.89 0.32
C ILE A 15 5.38 0.89 -1.17
N VAL A 16 5.59 -0.29 -1.73
CA VAL A 16 5.88 -0.47 -3.16
C VAL A 16 4.60 -0.83 -3.90
N PHE A 17 4.28 -0.07 -4.93
CA PHE A 17 3.14 -0.28 -5.81
C PHE A 17 3.65 -0.70 -7.18
N LYS A 18 3.18 -1.84 -7.68
CA LYS A 18 3.54 -2.32 -9.02
C LYS A 18 2.41 -2.00 -9.98
N VAL A 19 2.75 -1.44 -11.13
CA VAL A 19 1.78 -1.05 -12.16
C VAL A 19 2.10 -1.81 -13.45
N ASN A 20 1.12 -2.54 -13.98
CA ASN A 20 1.29 -3.27 -15.22
C ASN A 20 0.90 -2.42 -16.44
N GLU A 21 0.97 -3.01 -17.65
CA GLU A 21 0.67 -2.30 -18.88
C GLU A 21 -0.78 -1.86 -19.01
N ALA A 22 -1.69 -2.52 -18.31
CA ALA A 22 -3.11 -2.15 -18.28
C ALA A 22 -3.43 -1.14 -17.19
N ASN A 23 -2.41 -0.57 -16.55
CA ASN A 23 -2.55 0.38 -15.44
C ASN A 23 -3.24 -0.23 -14.21
N GLU A 24 -3.16 -1.54 -14.07
CA GLU A 24 -3.60 -2.21 -12.87
C GLU A 24 -2.48 -2.15 -11.84
N VAL A 25 -2.85 -1.81 -10.60
CA VAL A 25 -1.89 -1.66 -9.51
C VAL A 25 -1.99 -2.85 -8.58
N THR A 26 -0.84 -3.40 -8.22
CA THR A 26 -0.75 -4.51 -7.27
C THR A 26 0.18 -4.11 -6.13
N VAL A 27 -0.26 -4.35 -4.90
CA VAL A 27 0.56 -4.17 -3.71
C VAL A 27 0.73 -5.54 -3.08
N GLU A 28 1.95 -6.08 -3.17
CA GLU A 28 2.25 -7.37 -2.56
C GLU A 28 2.38 -7.18 -1.05
N SER A 29 2.09 -8.23 -0.29
CA SER A 29 2.15 -8.19 1.16
C SER A 29 3.51 -7.67 1.64
N GLN A 30 3.49 -6.60 2.41
CA GLN A 30 4.70 -5.95 2.90
C GLN A 30 4.41 -5.15 4.17
N PRO A 31 5.40 -4.98 5.05
CA PRO A 31 5.17 -4.22 6.29
C PRO A 31 4.93 -2.75 5.98
N ALA A 32 3.92 -2.18 6.61
CA ALA A 32 3.50 -0.80 6.38
C ALA A 32 3.61 0.09 7.62
N TRP A 33 3.42 -0.48 8.80
CA TRP A 33 3.53 0.25 10.06
C TRP A 33 3.64 -0.74 11.21
N LYS A 34 3.94 -0.24 12.40
CA LYS A 34 4.12 -1.08 13.57
C LYS A 34 3.09 -0.77 14.64
N HIS A 35 2.31 -1.77 15.01
CA HIS A 35 1.35 -1.64 16.11
C HIS A 35 2.09 -1.83 17.44
N ALA A 36 1.73 -1.03 18.44
CA ALA A 36 2.41 -1.07 19.73
C ALA A 36 2.33 -2.43 20.41
N SER A 37 1.24 -3.16 20.23
CA SER A 37 1.02 -4.46 20.88
C SER A 37 1.28 -5.66 19.99
N TYR A 38 0.97 -5.55 18.70
CA TYR A 38 1.00 -6.69 17.79
C TYR A 38 2.21 -6.74 16.86
N GLY A 39 3.02 -5.71 16.85
CA GLY A 39 4.18 -5.66 15.96
C GLY A 39 3.84 -5.16 14.56
N GLU A 40 4.60 -5.61 13.57
CA GLU A 40 4.43 -5.10 12.21
C GLU A 40 3.09 -5.47 11.60
N VAL A 41 2.43 -4.47 11.01
CA VAL A 41 1.19 -4.65 10.26
C VAL A 41 1.54 -4.64 8.78
N PHE A 42 1.07 -5.66 8.08
CA PHE A 42 1.33 -5.83 6.66
C PHE A 42 0.15 -5.33 5.84
N VAL A 43 0.44 -4.79 4.68
CA VAL A 43 -0.60 -4.39 3.73
C VAL A 43 -0.44 -5.15 2.43
N SER A 44 -1.59 -5.37 1.77
CA SER A 44 -1.62 -5.95 0.43
C SER A 44 -2.91 -5.50 -0.24
N GLY A 45 -2.91 -5.45 -1.55
CA GLY A 45 -4.13 -5.06 -2.24
C GLY A 45 -3.95 -4.80 -3.72
N LYS A 46 -4.99 -4.24 -4.32
CA LYS A 46 -5.03 -3.95 -5.74
C LYS A 46 -5.77 -2.65 -5.99
N GLY A 47 -5.52 -2.07 -7.15
CA GLY A 47 -6.18 -0.85 -7.56
C GLY A 47 -5.87 -0.51 -9.01
N ALA A 48 -5.94 0.78 -9.32
CA ALA A 48 -5.72 1.25 -10.68
C ALA A 48 -5.01 2.59 -10.68
N LEU A 49 -4.30 2.85 -11.78
CA LEU A 49 -3.65 4.13 -12.05
C LEU A 49 -4.43 4.82 -13.17
N GLU A 50 -4.93 6.02 -12.92
CA GLU A 50 -5.63 6.84 -13.91
C GLU A 50 -5.22 8.31 -13.76
N ASP A 51 -4.81 8.91 -14.86
CA ASP A 51 -4.47 10.34 -14.91
C ASP A 51 -3.49 10.78 -13.81
N GLY A 52 -2.49 9.94 -13.52
CA GLY A 52 -1.49 10.24 -12.52
C GLY A 52 -1.95 10.01 -11.09
N VAL A 53 -3.11 9.36 -10.91
CA VAL A 53 -3.65 9.07 -9.58
C VAL A 53 -3.77 7.56 -9.39
N ILE A 54 -3.16 7.07 -8.31
CA ILE A 54 -3.28 5.65 -7.91
C ILE A 54 -4.37 5.55 -6.85
N THR A 55 -5.37 4.71 -7.12
CA THR A 55 -6.40 4.39 -6.15
C THR A 55 -6.30 2.92 -5.84
N VAL A 56 -6.06 2.57 -4.58
CA VAL A 56 -5.90 1.17 -4.15
C VAL A 56 -6.70 0.90 -2.90
N LYS A 57 -7.12 -0.36 -2.75
CA LYS A 57 -7.67 -0.85 -1.50
C LYS A 57 -6.62 -1.73 -0.85
N LEU A 58 -6.23 -1.37 0.35
CA LEU A 58 -5.20 -2.09 1.09
C LEU A 58 -5.80 -2.79 2.29
N SER A 59 -5.61 -4.10 2.34
CA SER A 59 -5.97 -4.91 3.49
C SER A 59 -4.82 -4.83 4.48
N HIS A 60 -5.13 -4.53 5.73
CA HIS A 60 -4.14 -4.44 6.80
C HIS A 60 -4.27 -5.66 7.70
N ASP A 61 -3.19 -6.40 7.90
CA ASP A 61 -3.24 -7.57 8.76
C ASP A 61 -1.94 -7.80 9.52
N VAL A 62 -2.08 -8.49 10.65
CA VAL A 62 -0.95 -8.94 11.44
C VAL A 62 -0.91 -10.46 11.33
N PRO A 63 0.18 -11.06 10.85
CA PRO A 63 0.29 -12.51 10.74
C PRO A 63 -0.01 -13.20 12.08
N ASN A 64 -0.83 -14.25 12.04
CA ASN A 64 -1.25 -15.03 13.21
C ASN A 64 -2.17 -14.29 14.20
N VAL A 65 -2.58 -13.08 13.90
CA VAL A 65 -3.51 -12.33 14.75
C VAL A 65 -4.81 -12.05 14.01
N GLY A 66 -4.73 -11.50 12.81
CA GLY A 66 -5.91 -11.22 12.01
C GLY A 66 -5.85 -9.86 11.35
N GLY A 67 -6.93 -9.50 10.66
CA GLY A 67 -7.01 -8.27 9.90
C GLY A 67 -7.52 -7.10 10.71
N PHE A 68 -7.07 -5.90 10.33
CA PHE A 68 -7.58 -4.64 10.86
C PHE A 68 -8.59 -4.01 9.90
N GLY A 69 -8.88 -4.68 8.80
CA GLY A 69 -9.82 -4.18 7.80
C GLY A 69 -9.13 -3.72 6.53
N GLU A 70 -9.93 -3.16 5.65
CA GLU A 70 -9.49 -2.72 4.34
C GLU A 70 -9.70 -1.22 4.22
N PHE A 71 -8.69 -0.52 3.72
CA PHE A 71 -8.73 0.93 3.60
C PHE A 71 -8.41 1.36 2.18
N LYS A 72 -9.14 2.33 1.68
CA LYS A 72 -8.91 2.91 0.36
C LYS A 72 -7.88 4.04 0.48
N GLU A 73 -6.84 3.97 -0.34
CA GLU A 73 -5.82 5.01 -0.39
C GLU A 73 -5.77 5.64 -1.77
N ILE A 74 -5.61 6.95 -1.82
CA ILE A 74 -5.51 7.69 -3.06
C ILE A 74 -4.15 8.41 -3.05
N LEU A 75 -3.33 8.12 -4.06
CA LEU A 75 -1.97 8.64 -4.15
C LEU A 75 -1.78 9.39 -5.47
N TYR A 76 -1.30 10.61 -5.38
CA TYR A 76 -1.04 11.44 -6.55
C TYR A 76 0.43 11.31 -6.94
N LEU A 77 0.68 10.91 -8.18
CA LEU A 77 2.05 10.84 -8.67
C LEU A 77 2.63 12.24 -8.84
N PRO A 78 3.94 12.42 -8.59
CA PRO A 78 4.57 13.73 -8.79
C PRO A 78 4.41 14.20 -10.22
N ALA A 79 4.22 15.50 -10.40
CA ALA A 79 4.22 16.11 -11.71
C ALA A 79 5.62 16.03 -12.32
N LYS A 80 5.67 15.81 -13.61
CA LYS A 80 6.95 15.77 -14.35
C LYS A 80 7.39 17.16 -14.75
#